data_98827c1c21800874acdd003c82cc977a
#
_entry.id   98827c1c21800874acdd003c82cc977a
#
_cell.length_a   1.000
_cell.length_b   1.000
_cell.length_c   1.000
_cell.angle_alpha   90.00
_cell.angle_beta   90.00
_cell.angle_gamma   90.00
#
_symmetry.space_group_name_H-M   'P 1'
#
loop_
_entity.id
_entity.type
_entity.pdbx_description
1 polymer ?
#
loop_
_entity_poly.entity_id
_entity_poly.type
_entity_poly.pdbx_seq_one_letter_code
_entity_poly.pdbx_strand_id
1 'polypeptide(L)'
;MRDNAALALRGRHVVLVPYTAEHVPRYHEWMASEELQRLTASEPLSLEAEFEMQQSWRNDADKCTFIVLAQLDGTNPLQSDKDEIANMAGDVNLFLNDPDEPHTAEVEIMIAEPKFRRRGLAREAILMMLDYGERDGDVSMFAWLVLLSLVFSQE
;
A
#
# COMPACT_ATOMS: atom_id res chain seq x y z
N MET A 1 6.99 -8.51 -5.88
CA MET A 1 8.03 -9.31 -5.18
C MET A 1 7.36 -10.42 -4.39
N ARG A 2 7.90 -11.64 -4.44
CA ARG A 2 7.35 -12.79 -3.70
C ARG A 2 7.85 -12.84 -2.25
N ASP A 3 8.88 -12.10 -1.94
CA ASP A 3 9.62 -12.19 -0.66
C ASP A 3 8.84 -11.63 0.53
N ASN A 4 7.87 -10.74 0.27
CA ASN A 4 6.99 -10.21 1.32
C ASN A 4 5.80 -11.11 1.69
N ALA A 5 5.63 -12.27 1.05
CA ALA A 5 4.40 -13.08 1.09
C ALA A 5 3.93 -13.53 2.49
N ALA A 6 4.86 -13.59 3.45
CA ALA A 6 4.57 -13.98 4.84
C ALA A 6 5.08 -12.94 5.85
N LEU A 7 5.35 -11.72 5.39
CA LEU A 7 5.98 -10.69 6.18
C LEU A 7 4.97 -9.62 6.61
N ALA A 8 4.79 -9.46 7.92
CA ALA A 8 4.08 -8.32 8.49
C ALA A 8 5.10 -7.37 9.16
N LEU A 9 5.13 -6.11 8.71
CA LEU A 9 5.96 -5.07 9.31
C LEU A 9 5.12 -4.29 10.33
N ARG A 10 5.60 -4.18 11.57
CA ARG A 10 4.88 -3.51 12.65
C ARG A 10 5.55 -2.19 13.00
N GLY A 11 4.81 -1.11 12.81
CA GLY A 11 5.14 0.22 13.29
C GLY A 11 4.41 0.57 14.60
N ARG A 12 4.36 1.85 14.91
CA ARG A 12 3.66 2.37 16.09
C ARG A 12 2.14 2.48 15.87
N HIS A 13 1.73 3.00 14.72
CA HIS A 13 0.33 3.25 14.37
C HIS A 13 -0.09 2.54 13.07
N VAL A 14 0.87 1.86 12.43
CA VAL A 14 0.70 1.18 11.17
C VAL A 14 1.20 -0.26 11.27
N VAL A 15 0.48 -1.18 10.65
CA VAL A 15 0.98 -2.51 10.30
C VAL A 15 0.90 -2.64 8.79
N LEU A 16 1.99 -3.06 8.15
CA LEU A 16 2.01 -3.38 6.72
C LEU A 16 1.91 -4.89 6.57
N VAL A 17 0.93 -5.33 5.80
CA VAL A 17 0.70 -6.76 5.49
C VAL A 17 0.72 -6.98 3.98
N PRO A 18 1.10 -8.17 3.49
CA PRO A 18 1.07 -8.47 2.06
C PRO A 18 -0.34 -8.30 1.49
N TYR A 19 -0.45 -7.78 0.26
CA TYR A 19 -1.73 -7.71 -0.44
C TYR A 19 -2.17 -9.11 -0.87
N THR A 20 -3.24 -9.62 -0.30
CA THR A 20 -3.80 -10.94 -0.56
C THR A 20 -5.21 -10.87 -1.15
N ALA A 21 -5.74 -12.00 -1.58
CA ALA A 21 -7.08 -12.09 -2.16
C ALA A 21 -8.19 -11.66 -1.17
N GLU A 22 -7.99 -11.84 0.13
CA GLU A 22 -8.93 -11.45 1.17
C GLU A 22 -9.15 -9.94 1.23
N HIS A 23 -8.15 -9.16 0.83
CA HIS A 23 -8.23 -7.69 0.81
C HIS A 23 -8.97 -7.14 -0.42
N VAL A 24 -9.04 -7.92 -1.53
CA VAL A 24 -9.55 -7.46 -2.82
C VAL A 24 -10.97 -6.89 -2.75
N PRO A 25 -11.94 -7.50 -2.06
CA PRO A 25 -13.29 -6.93 -1.99
C PRO A 25 -13.30 -5.53 -1.40
N ARG A 26 -12.51 -5.28 -0.34
CA ARG A 26 -12.41 -3.97 0.29
C ARG A 26 -11.65 -2.97 -0.58
N TYR A 27 -10.59 -3.41 -1.25
CA TYR A 27 -9.84 -2.60 -2.20
C TYR A 27 -10.72 -2.16 -3.37
N HIS A 28 -11.53 -3.07 -3.91
CA HIS A 28 -12.49 -2.78 -4.98
C HIS A 28 -13.53 -1.73 -4.57
N GLU A 29 -14.03 -1.76 -3.32
CA GLU A 29 -14.92 -0.72 -2.80
C GLU A 29 -14.24 0.67 -2.84
N TRP A 30 -12.95 0.77 -2.50
CA TRP A 30 -12.20 2.03 -2.59
C TRP A 30 -12.09 2.51 -4.04
N MET A 31 -11.76 1.59 -4.94
CA MET A 31 -11.57 1.91 -6.37
C MET A 31 -12.86 2.18 -7.12
N ALA A 32 -14.03 2.04 -6.50
CA ALA A 32 -15.28 2.56 -7.00
C ALA A 32 -15.40 4.12 -6.87
N SER A 33 -14.51 4.74 -6.10
CA SER A 33 -14.49 6.20 -5.93
C SER A 33 -13.82 6.90 -7.11
N GLU A 34 -14.56 7.75 -7.83
CA GLU A 34 -14.01 8.58 -8.92
C GLU A 34 -12.85 9.48 -8.44
N GLU A 35 -12.91 9.94 -7.18
CA GLU A 35 -11.83 10.72 -6.58
C GLU A 35 -10.54 9.91 -6.51
N LEU A 36 -10.60 8.68 -5.98
CA LEU A 36 -9.44 7.82 -5.86
C LEU A 36 -8.91 7.40 -7.24
N GLN A 37 -9.79 7.04 -8.18
CA GLN A 37 -9.39 6.72 -9.56
C GLN A 37 -8.60 7.87 -10.20
N ARG A 38 -9.09 9.11 -10.07
CA ARG A 38 -8.40 10.28 -10.58
C ARG A 38 -7.04 10.52 -9.91
N LEU A 39 -6.97 10.34 -8.58
CA LEU A 39 -5.75 10.58 -7.80
C LEU A 39 -4.68 9.52 -8.05
N THR A 40 -5.08 8.29 -8.31
CA THR A 40 -4.17 7.15 -8.58
C THR A 40 -3.98 6.89 -10.07
N ALA A 41 -4.55 7.74 -10.95
CA ALA A 41 -4.57 7.56 -12.41
C ALA A 41 -5.06 6.16 -12.82
N SER A 42 -6.04 5.61 -12.09
CA SER A 42 -6.59 4.27 -12.29
C SER A 42 -7.95 4.35 -13.00
N GLU A 43 -8.28 3.28 -13.72
CA GLU A 43 -9.61 3.09 -14.31
C GLU A 43 -10.43 2.11 -13.46
N PRO A 44 -11.77 2.20 -13.49
CA PRO A 44 -12.64 1.25 -12.78
C PRO A 44 -12.49 -0.15 -13.35
N LEU A 45 -12.31 -1.14 -12.50
CA LEU A 45 -12.23 -2.55 -12.85
C LEU A 45 -13.46 -3.30 -12.34
N SER A 46 -13.80 -4.42 -12.97
CA SER A 46 -14.71 -5.39 -12.36
C SER A 46 -14.04 -6.08 -11.17
N LEU A 47 -14.82 -6.63 -10.25
CA LEU A 47 -14.25 -7.36 -9.11
C LEU A 47 -13.35 -8.53 -9.55
N GLU A 48 -13.71 -9.22 -10.64
CA GLU A 48 -12.91 -10.30 -11.22
C GLU A 48 -11.56 -9.78 -11.72
N ALA A 49 -11.55 -8.65 -12.44
CA ALA A 49 -10.33 -8.00 -12.90
C ALA A 49 -9.45 -7.49 -11.75
N GLU A 50 -10.05 -7.06 -10.63
CA GLU A 50 -9.31 -6.70 -9.40
C GLU A 50 -8.57 -7.91 -8.80
N PHE A 51 -9.19 -9.10 -8.79
CA PHE A 51 -8.52 -10.33 -8.37
C PHE A 51 -7.36 -10.69 -9.30
N GLU A 52 -7.54 -10.56 -10.61
CA GLU A 52 -6.48 -10.80 -11.59
C GLU A 52 -5.34 -9.80 -11.43
N MET A 53 -5.65 -8.54 -11.22
CA MET A 53 -4.67 -7.49 -10.94
C MET A 53 -3.87 -7.80 -9.66
N GLN A 54 -4.54 -8.19 -8.58
CA GLN A 54 -3.87 -8.56 -7.32
C GLN A 54 -2.88 -9.71 -7.54
N GLN A 55 -3.27 -10.74 -8.31
CA GLN A 55 -2.37 -11.85 -8.63
C GLN A 55 -1.20 -11.41 -9.51
N SER A 56 -1.44 -10.53 -10.48
CA SER A 56 -0.39 -9.94 -11.31
C SER A 56 0.63 -9.19 -10.45
N TRP A 57 0.17 -8.30 -9.56
CA TRP A 57 1.05 -7.56 -8.65
C TRP A 57 1.86 -8.46 -7.74
N ARG A 58 1.23 -9.53 -7.21
CA ARG A 58 1.93 -10.52 -6.37
C ARG A 58 3.05 -11.25 -7.09
N ASN A 59 2.89 -11.50 -8.39
CA ASN A 59 3.86 -12.24 -9.22
C ASN A 59 4.90 -11.33 -9.87
N ASP A 60 4.69 -10.01 -9.85
CA ASP A 60 5.61 -9.04 -10.40
C ASP A 60 6.90 -9.01 -9.58
N ALA A 61 8.05 -9.15 -10.25
CA ALA A 61 9.36 -9.11 -9.61
C ALA A 61 9.78 -7.67 -9.25
N ASP A 62 9.27 -6.70 -10.00
CA ASP A 62 9.66 -5.30 -9.92
C ASP A 62 8.68 -4.46 -9.09
N LYS A 63 7.68 -5.11 -8.48
CA LYS A 63 6.68 -4.47 -7.63
C LYS A 63 6.54 -5.16 -6.28
N CYS A 64 6.51 -4.36 -5.21
CA CYS A 64 6.17 -4.82 -3.86
C CYS A 64 5.01 -3.99 -3.30
N THR A 65 3.89 -4.65 -2.98
CA THR A 65 2.70 -4.02 -2.43
C THR A 65 2.42 -4.52 -1.02
N PHE A 66 2.18 -3.59 -0.10
CA PHE A 66 1.61 -3.86 1.22
C PHE A 66 0.29 -3.12 1.40
N ILE A 67 -0.66 -3.77 2.04
CA ILE A 67 -1.84 -3.11 2.61
C ILE A 67 -1.43 -2.42 3.90
N VAL A 68 -1.86 -1.17 4.04
CA VAL A 68 -1.66 -0.36 5.26
C VAL A 68 -2.83 -0.60 6.19
N LEU A 69 -2.57 -1.19 7.35
CA LEU A 69 -3.54 -1.35 8.43
C LEU A 69 -3.32 -0.28 9.48
N ALA A 70 -4.39 0.37 9.92
CA ALA A 70 -4.34 1.31 11.03
C ALA A 70 -4.30 0.55 12.37
N GLN A 71 -3.29 0.84 13.20
CA GLN A 71 -3.17 0.37 14.57
C GLN A 71 -3.31 1.55 15.53
N LEU A 72 -4.55 1.97 15.78
CA LEU A 72 -4.86 3.13 16.61
C LEU A 72 -5.53 2.69 17.92
N ASP A 73 -5.39 3.53 18.96
CA ASP A 73 -6.09 3.38 20.25
C ASP A 73 -5.93 1.99 20.90
N GLY A 74 -4.75 1.36 20.73
CA GLY A 74 -4.44 0.05 21.30
C GLY A 74 -5.09 -1.13 20.58
N THR A 75 -5.68 -0.91 19.42
CA THR A 75 -6.21 -2.01 18.58
C THR A 75 -5.08 -2.89 18.05
N ASN A 76 -5.35 -4.18 17.91
CA ASN A 76 -4.48 -5.10 17.18
C ASN A 76 -5.17 -5.50 15.88
N PRO A 77 -4.77 -4.93 14.71
CA PRO A 77 -5.43 -5.22 13.46
C PRO A 77 -5.23 -6.67 12.98
N LEU A 78 -4.28 -7.40 13.57
CA LEU A 78 -4.00 -8.81 13.24
C LEU A 78 -4.59 -9.79 14.27
N GLN A 79 -5.62 -9.41 15.01
CA GLN A 79 -6.28 -10.29 15.97
C GLN A 79 -7.17 -11.33 15.27
N SER A 80 -7.78 -10.96 14.15
CA SER A 80 -8.55 -11.84 13.27
C SER A 80 -8.58 -11.25 11.85
N ASP A 81 -8.93 -12.05 10.84
CA ASP A 81 -9.10 -11.60 9.45
C ASP A 81 -10.13 -10.47 9.36
N LYS A 82 -11.20 -10.54 10.19
CA LYS A 82 -12.21 -9.49 10.25
C LYS A 82 -11.63 -8.18 10.78
N ASP A 83 -10.75 -8.23 11.78
CA ASP A 83 -10.10 -7.04 12.31
C ASP A 83 -9.10 -6.48 11.30
N GLU A 84 -8.40 -7.35 10.56
CA GLU A 84 -7.51 -6.96 9.49
C GLU A 84 -8.26 -6.14 8.43
N ILE A 85 -9.34 -6.68 7.87
CA ILE A 85 -10.15 -5.97 6.86
C ILE A 85 -10.78 -4.69 7.41
N ALA A 86 -11.27 -4.68 8.66
CA ALA A 86 -11.89 -3.52 9.29
C ALA A 86 -10.90 -2.36 9.52
N ASN A 87 -9.62 -2.67 9.65
CA ASN A 87 -8.55 -1.70 9.88
C ASN A 87 -7.75 -1.35 8.61
N MET A 88 -8.12 -1.86 7.45
CA MET A 88 -7.53 -1.45 6.18
C MET A 88 -7.67 0.07 5.99
N ALA A 89 -6.56 0.74 5.76
CA ALA A 89 -6.49 2.19 5.60
C ALA A 89 -6.14 2.61 4.17
N GLY A 90 -5.35 1.80 3.47
CA GLY A 90 -4.84 2.05 2.13
C GLY A 90 -3.79 1.03 1.74
N ASP A 91 -2.92 1.41 0.84
CA ASP A 91 -1.79 0.60 0.39
C ASP A 91 -0.53 1.44 0.19
N VAL A 92 0.63 0.77 0.21
CA VAL A 92 1.92 1.35 -0.13
C VAL A 92 2.65 0.40 -1.09
N ASN A 93 3.21 0.98 -2.15
CA ASN A 93 3.87 0.27 -3.22
C ASN A 93 5.32 0.71 -3.36
N LEU A 94 6.18 -0.23 -3.73
CA LEU A 94 7.55 0.01 -4.17
C LEU A 94 7.69 -0.53 -5.59
N PHE A 95 8.20 0.29 -6.50
CA PHE A 95 8.44 -0.07 -7.89
C PHE A 95 9.93 0.03 -8.21
N LEU A 96 10.46 -0.99 -8.87
CA LEU A 96 11.84 -1.09 -9.36
C LEU A 96 11.82 -1.07 -10.90
N ASN A 97 11.28 0.01 -11.48
CA ASN A 97 10.93 0.04 -12.92
C ASN A 97 12.05 0.61 -13.80
N ASP A 98 13.10 1.19 -13.23
CA ASP A 98 14.16 1.82 -14.04
C ASP A 98 15.28 0.82 -14.31
N PRO A 99 15.38 0.26 -15.54
CA PRO A 99 16.45 -0.66 -15.90
C PRO A 99 17.83 0.01 -15.99
N ASP A 100 17.88 1.33 -16.15
CA ASP A 100 19.12 2.09 -16.19
C ASP A 100 19.63 2.45 -14.78
N GLU A 101 18.71 2.45 -13.79
CA GLU A 101 19.00 2.70 -12.38
C GLU A 101 18.45 1.59 -11.47
N PRO A 102 19.01 0.37 -11.51
CA PRO A 102 18.44 -0.82 -10.86
C PRO A 102 18.41 -0.73 -9.32
N HIS A 103 19.11 0.23 -8.73
CA HIS A 103 19.10 0.50 -7.29
C HIS A 103 18.19 1.67 -6.89
N THR A 104 17.41 2.18 -7.83
CA THR A 104 16.45 3.26 -7.61
C THR A 104 15.03 2.69 -7.56
N ALA A 105 14.27 3.06 -6.55
CA ALA A 105 12.90 2.63 -6.39
C ALA A 105 11.95 3.82 -6.24
N GLU A 106 10.76 3.68 -6.80
CA GLU A 106 9.66 4.62 -6.64
C GLU A 106 8.70 4.12 -5.56
N VAL A 107 8.29 5.02 -4.65
CA VAL A 107 7.33 4.70 -3.59
C VAL A 107 6.03 5.43 -3.84
N GLU A 108 4.93 4.69 -3.92
CA GLU A 108 3.58 5.23 -3.99
C GLU A 108 2.78 4.85 -2.74
N ILE A 109 1.91 5.75 -2.29
CA ILE A 109 1.03 5.51 -1.14
C ILE A 109 -0.35 6.09 -1.36
N MET A 110 -1.38 5.32 -0.97
CA MET A 110 -2.76 5.76 -0.91
C MET A 110 -3.32 5.53 0.49
N ILE A 111 -3.95 6.54 1.10
CA ILE A 111 -4.84 6.36 2.26
C ILE A 111 -6.27 6.52 1.76
N ALA A 112 -6.90 5.40 1.46
CA ALA A 112 -8.22 5.32 0.86
C ALA A 112 -9.32 5.68 1.87
N GLU A 113 -9.22 5.16 3.10
CA GLU A 113 -10.24 5.36 4.13
C GLU A 113 -10.21 6.76 4.73
N PRO A 114 -11.27 7.58 4.58
CA PRO A 114 -11.31 8.94 5.11
C PRO A 114 -11.09 9.03 6.62
N LYS A 115 -11.64 8.07 7.38
CA LYS A 115 -11.50 8.02 8.85
C LYS A 115 -10.07 7.88 9.34
N PHE A 116 -9.15 7.41 8.48
CA PHE A 116 -7.74 7.19 8.79
C PHE A 116 -6.82 8.28 8.21
N ARG A 117 -7.34 9.18 7.38
CA ARG A 117 -6.58 10.29 6.82
C ARG A 117 -6.17 11.30 7.90
N ARG A 118 -5.09 12.05 7.66
CA ARG A 118 -4.56 13.11 8.55
C ARG A 118 -4.13 12.63 9.94
N ARG A 119 -3.84 11.34 10.09
CA ARG A 119 -3.36 10.72 11.34
C ARG A 119 -1.87 10.33 11.29
N GLY A 120 -1.14 10.74 10.26
CA GLY A 120 0.28 10.44 10.09
C GLY A 120 0.59 9.04 9.56
N LEU A 121 -0.43 8.22 9.24
CA LEU A 121 -0.24 6.83 8.81
C LEU A 121 0.57 6.73 7.52
N ALA A 122 0.30 7.61 6.53
CA ALA A 122 1.05 7.64 5.29
C ALA A 122 2.54 7.86 5.50
N ARG A 123 2.90 8.82 6.37
CA ARG A 123 4.30 9.10 6.68
C ARG A 123 4.99 7.90 7.32
N GLU A 124 4.32 7.24 8.27
CA GLU A 124 4.87 6.06 8.94
C GLU A 124 5.02 4.89 7.96
N ALA A 125 4.00 4.62 7.13
CA ALA A 125 4.04 3.56 6.12
C ALA A 125 5.17 3.77 5.10
N ILE A 126 5.38 5.00 4.62
CA ILE A 126 6.50 5.33 3.72
C ILE A 126 7.83 5.03 4.40
N LEU A 127 8.06 5.50 5.63
CA LEU A 127 9.32 5.26 6.34
C LEU A 127 9.58 3.76 6.54
N MET A 128 8.55 2.98 6.84
CA MET A 128 8.65 1.53 6.96
C MET A 128 8.97 0.86 5.62
N MET A 129 8.38 1.34 4.52
CA MET A 129 8.66 0.83 3.17
C MET A 129 10.07 1.14 2.72
N LEU A 130 10.59 2.34 3.04
CA LEU A 130 11.98 2.72 2.75
C LEU A 130 12.96 1.83 3.51
N ASP A 131 12.76 1.64 4.82
CA ASP A 131 13.60 0.75 5.65
C ASP A 131 13.57 -0.71 5.13
N TYR A 132 12.39 -1.17 4.69
CA TYR A 132 12.24 -2.49 4.09
C TYR A 132 13.03 -2.60 2.76
N GLY A 133 12.90 -1.63 1.86
CA GLY A 133 13.59 -1.61 0.57
C GLY A 133 15.13 -1.59 0.70
N GLU A 134 15.66 -0.85 1.69
CA GLU A 134 17.10 -0.80 1.97
C GLU A 134 17.64 -2.14 2.51
N ARG A 135 16.87 -2.83 3.35
CA ARG A 135 17.31 -4.08 4.00
C ARG A 135 17.22 -5.31 3.11
N ASP A 136 16.12 -5.42 2.37
CA ASP A 136 15.79 -6.66 1.65
C ASP A 136 15.94 -6.51 0.11
N GLY A 137 16.13 -5.29 -0.40
CA GLY A 137 15.97 -5.00 -1.81
C GLY A 137 17.21 -4.51 -2.57
N ASP A 138 18.39 -4.42 -1.97
CA ASP A 138 19.57 -3.82 -2.64
C ASP A 138 19.30 -2.36 -3.16
N VAL A 139 18.27 -1.69 -2.63
CA VAL A 139 17.89 -0.34 -3.01
C VAL A 139 18.75 0.64 -2.24
N SER A 140 19.67 1.31 -2.92
CA SER A 140 20.60 2.28 -2.31
C SER A 140 20.16 3.73 -2.49
N MET A 141 19.19 3.99 -3.38
CA MET A 141 18.67 5.32 -3.67
C MET A 141 17.18 5.27 -3.99
N PHE A 142 16.39 6.16 -3.39
CA PHE A 142 14.99 6.32 -3.70
C PHE A 142 14.81 7.59 -4.53
N ALA A 143 14.37 7.42 -5.79
CA ALA A 143 13.82 8.54 -6.54
C ALA A 143 12.40 8.79 -6.00
N TRP A 144 12.17 10.01 -5.50
CA TRP A 144 10.92 10.39 -4.88
C TRP A 144 9.88 10.76 -5.95
N LEU A 145 9.00 9.84 -6.30
CA LEU A 145 7.68 10.21 -6.78
C LEU A 145 6.65 9.72 -5.76
N VAL A 146 6.48 10.46 -4.69
CA VAL A 146 5.36 10.25 -3.79
C VAL A 146 4.12 10.79 -4.50
N LEU A 147 3.40 9.94 -5.22
CA LEU A 147 2.01 10.22 -5.57
C LEU A 147 1.21 10.18 -4.26
N LEU A 148 1.38 11.23 -3.47
CA LEU A 148 0.56 11.49 -2.31
C LEU A 148 -0.85 11.78 -2.83
N SER A 149 -1.70 10.75 -2.91
CA SER A 149 -3.15 10.96 -2.86
C SER A 149 -3.55 11.43 -1.45
N LEU A 150 -2.80 12.40 -0.92
CA LEU A 150 -3.24 13.23 0.17
C LEU A 150 -4.21 14.22 -0.44
N VAL A 151 -5.50 13.96 -0.26
CA VAL A 151 -6.52 14.98 -0.40
C VAL A 151 -6.20 16.07 0.61
N PHE A 152 -5.40 17.05 0.19
CA PHE A 152 -5.44 18.36 0.78
C PHE A 152 -6.72 19.00 0.24
N SER A 153 -7.81 18.92 1.01
CA SER A 153 -8.88 19.88 0.88
C SER A 153 -8.24 21.24 1.13
N GLN A 154 -8.02 22.00 0.06
CA GLN A 154 -7.89 23.43 0.18
C GLN A 154 -9.29 23.93 0.56
N GLU A 155 -9.44 24.46 1.77
CA GLU A 155 -10.44 25.48 2.06
C GLU A 155 -10.07 26.79 1.36
#